data_11b6eba56f7ed171c3c2cd5725e2acdc
#
_entry.id   11b6eba56f7ed171c3c2cd5725e2acdc
#
_cell.length_a   1.000
_cell.length_b   1.000
_cell.length_c   1.000
_cell.angle_alpha   90.00
_cell.angle_beta   90.00
_cell.angle_gamma   90.00
#
_symmetry.space_group_name_H-M   'P 1'
#
loop_
_entity.id
_entity.type
_entity.pdbx_description
1 polymer ?
#
loop_
_entity_poly.entity_id
_entity_poly.type
_entity_poly.pdbx_seq_one_letter_code
_entity_poly.pdbx_strand_id
1 'polypeptide(L)'
;MNIHDQSAAIAFLSAPETYGETGAVKIIETHISLVFLIDGRAYKLKRAVKLPYADFSTYELRLHYCRREVELNSRATPELYLGIRRITREADGRLTFDGTGEAVDVVVEMNRFAQHDLFDRMADEGKLDASLMEETARMIASVHAQAPIVHTASGSANLGGVLDINAAGFATSHVFPDDAVARLNAVFRSAWTDHIALMDRREAEGKVRLCHGDLHLRNLFLSAAGPRMFDCIDFNDQIATVDVLYDLAFLLMDLWHRGFPDLANVAANRYLDISHDDEGFSLLPFFMAVRAAVRAHVTGTQIESGGDADGKLAHSAGTYFDFAASLLTHRSPRLVAIGGLSGSGKSTLADRLAPRLAGPPGARILESDRIRKAMFGVAANQQLPPEAYRPDISATVYAQMADRARLVIEGGGTAIVNAVFDRPDDRRHVRVIAEQLSVPFSGFWLDAGADTLQSRIASRPKGQSDATLDVLEMQLARDLGPMDWHRIDATAAIDDVLAAVETLLDRPG
;
A
#
# COMPACT_ATOMS: atom_id res chain seq x y z
N MET A 1 37.43 -15.23 3.70
CA MET A 1 36.92 -14.83 5.03
C MET A 1 36.24 -16.03 5.64
N ASN A 2 36.67 -16.47 6.84
CA ASN A 2 35.94 -17.56 7.51
C ASN A 2 34.57 -17.05 7.93
N ILE A 3 33.52 -17.61 7.32
CA ILE A 3 32.15 -17.43 7.79
C ILE A 3 32.04 -18.12 9.14
N HIS A 4 31.47 -17.44 10.13
CA HIS A 4 31.30 -18.00 11.48
C HIS A 4 30.43 -19.26 11.43
N ASP A 5 30.91 -20.36 12.00
CA ASP A 5 30.15 -21.62 12.05
C ASP A 5 28.99 -21.50 13.08
N GLN A 6 27.77 -21.59 12.61
CA GLN A 6 26.55 -21.52 13.42
C GLN A 6 25.97 -22.88 13.80
N SER A 7 26.64 -24.00 13.45
CA SER A 7 26.11 -25.36 13.64
C SER A 7 25.68 -25.63 15.08
N ALA A 8 26.48 -25.18 16.06
CA ALA A 8 26.20 -25.36 17.47
C ALA A 8 24.95 -24.55 17.92
N ALA A 9 24.85 -23.30 17.47
CA ALA A 9 23.70 -22.44 17.77
C ALA A 9 22.41 -22.97 17.12
N ILE A 10 22.49 -23.46 15.88
CA ILE A 10 21.36 -24.07 15.18
C ILE A 10 20.90 -25.35 15.88
N ALA A 11 21.84 -26.22 16.30
CA ALA A 11 21.51 -27.44 17.04
C ALA A 11 20.82 -27.09 18.39
N PHE A 12 21.36 -26.10 19.13
CA PHE A 12 20.77 -25.60 20.38
C PHE A 12 19.34 -25.08 20.16
N LEU A 13 19.12 -24.25 19.14
CA LEU A 13 17.80 -23.68 18.84
C LEU A 13 16.81 -24.72 18.27
N SER A 14 17.30 -25.84 17.73
CA SER A 14 16.45 -26.91 17.21
C SER A 14 15.98 -27.89 18.29
N ALA A 15 16.58 -27.85 19.48
CA ALA A 15 16.27 -28.75 20.58
C ALA A 15 15.12 -28.19 21.45
N PRO A 16 13.98 -28.91 21.61
CA PRO A 16 12.88 -28.44 22.45
C PRO A 16 13.27 -28.17 23.92
N GLU A 17 14.24 -28.93 24.43
CA GLU A 17 14.75 -28.80 25.78
C GLU A 17 15.36 -27.43 26.07
N THR A 18 15.85 -26.74 25.04
CA THR A 18 16.36 -25.36 25.12
C THR A 18 15.32 -24.39 25.66
N TYR A 19 14.06 -24.66 25.41
CA TYR A 19 12.93 -23.83 25.79
C TYR A 19 12.18 -24.35 27.00
N GLY A 20 12.59 -25.49 27.55
CA GLY A 20 11.86 -26.17 28.63
C GLY A 20 10.59 -26.87 28.16
N GLU A 21 10.48 -27.14 26.88
CA GLU A 21 9.29 -27.67 26.21
C GLU A 21 9.51 -29.10 25.69
N THR A 22 8.40 -29.79 25.40
CA THR A 22 8.43 -31.14 24.80
C THR A 22 7.94 -31.20 23.39
N GLY A 23 7.42 -30.07 22.86
CA GLY A 23 6.91 -29.95 21.49
C GLY A 23 8.03 -29.88 20.45
N ALA A 24 7.71 -30.21 19.19
CA ALA A 24 8.68 -30.09 18.11
C ALA A 24 8.92 -28.63 17.71
N VAL A 25 10.17 -28.25 17.51
CA VAL A 25 10.56 -26.95 16.95
C VAL A 25 10.30 -26.98 15.43
N LYS A 26 9.45 -26.08 14.94
CA LYS A 26 9.28 -25.87 13.49
C LYS A 26 10.27 -24.82 13.00
N ILE A 27 11.07 -25.17 11.99
CA ILE A 27 12.07 -24.26 11.41
C ILE A 27 11.55 -23.71 10.09
N ILE A 28 11.62 -22.38 9.91
CA ILE A 28 11.38 -21.70 8.65
C ILE A 28 12.72 -21.11 8.20
N GLU A 29 13.15 -21.50 7.00
CA GLU A 29 14.42 -21.05 6.43
C GLU A 29 14.17 -19.97 5.37
N THR A 30 14.97 -18.91 5.44
CA THR A 30 15.10 -17.88 4.42
C THR A 30 16.56 -17.76 3.99
N HIS A 31 16.85 -16.99 2.94
CA HIS A 31 18.24 -16.84 2.50
C HIS A 31 19.14 -16.10 3.51
N ILE A 32 18.58 -15.30 4.41
CA ILE A 32 19.33 -14.51 5.42
C ILE A 32 19.02 -14.86 6.87
N SER A 33 18.00 -15.70 7.15
CA SER A 33 17.58 -16.02 8.52
C SER A 33 17.04 -17.42 8.65
N LEU A 34 17.11 -17.97 9.88
CA LEU A 34 16.39 -19.15 10.34
C LEU A 34 15.43 -18.71 11.45
N VAL A 35 14.16 -19.09 11.34
CA VAL A 35 13.14 -18.78 12.35
C VAL A 35 12.69 -20.08 13.01
N PHE A 36 12.92 -20.20 14.31
CA PHE A 36 12.56 -21.36 15.14
C PHE A 36 11.25 -21.04 15.84
N LEU A 37 10.22 -21.80 15.55
CA LEU A 37 8.87 -21.65 16.13
C LEU A 37 8.63 -22.74 17.15
N ILE A 38 8.35 -22.36 18.40
CA ILE A 38 7.96 -23.27 19.46
C ILE A 38 6.87 -22.61 20.31
N ASP A 39 5.77 -23.32 20.52
CA ASP A 39 4.58 -22.85 21.23
C ASP A 39 4.16 -21.43 20.84
N GLY A 40 4.11 -20.51 21.80
CA GLY A 40 3.76 -19.11 21.60
C GLY A 40 4.93 -18.19 21.20
N ARG A 41 6.12 -18.72 20.90
CA ARG A 41 7.35 -17.97 20.64
C ARG A 41 7.95 -18.24 19.27
N ALA A 42 8.68 -17.25 18.76
CA ALA A 42 9.53 -17.35 17.59
C ALA A 42 10.92 -16.76 17.89
N TYR A 43 11.97 -17.48 17.49
CA TYR A 43 13.35 -17.06 17.65
C TYR A 43 13.99 -16.95 16.27
N LYS A 44 14.36 -15.73 15.84
CA LYS A 44 14.95 -15.46 14.55
C LYS A 44 16.46 -15.31 14.67
N LEU A 45 17.18 -16.24 14.04
CA LEU A 45 18.64 -16.23 13.92
C LEU A 45 19.03 -15.67 12.56
N LYS A 46 19.81 -14.60 12.51
CA LYS A 46 20.41 -14.13 11.27
C LYS A 46 21.53 -15.10 10.86
N ARG A 47 21.52 -15.55 9.60
CA ARG A 47 22.54 -16.47 9.06
C ARG A 47 23.86 -15.74 8.92
N ALA A 48 24.97 -16.44 9.21
CA ALA A 48 26.33 -15.91 9.01
C ALA A 48 26.68 -15.85 7.52
N VAL A 49 26.11 -14.89 6.80
CA VAL A 49 26.30 -14.66 5.35
C VAL A 49 26.85 -13.26 5.09
N LYS A 50 27.54 -13.12 3.98
CA LYS A 50 27.95 -11.81 3.45
C LYS A 50 27.45 -11.68 2.02
N LEU A 51 26.48 -10.79 1.84
CA LEU A 51 25.83 -10.46 0.57
C LEU A 51 26.15 -9.02 0.18
N PRO A 52 26.00 -8.62 -1.07
CA PRO A 52 26.27 -7.24 -1.50
C PRO A 52 25.50 -6.17 -0.71
N TYR A 53 24.32 -6.51 -0.17
CA TYR A 53 23.40 -5.60 0.53
C TYR A 53 23.31 -5.86 2.05
N ALA A 54 23.86 -6.96 2.58
CA ALA A 54 23.81 -7.33 4.00
C ALA A 54 25.05 -8.11 4.42
N ASP A 55 25.67 -7.75 5.54
CA ASP A 55 26.83 -8.46 6.12
C ASP A 55 26.50 -8.91 7.54
N PHE A 56 26.23 -10.20 7.72
CA PHE A 56 25.98 -10.87 9.01
C PHE A 56 27.09 -11.85 9.37
N SER A 57 28.28 -11.71 8.76
CA SER A 57 29.35 -12.69 8.83
C SER A 57 29.95 -12.86 10.23
N THR A 58 29.91 -11.82 11.08
CA THR A 58 30.44 -11.88 12.46
C THR A 58 29.32 -11.80 13.50
N TYR A 59 29.64 -12.24 14.73
CA TYR A 59 28.72 -12.13 15.88
C TYR A 59 28.34 -10.67 16.15
N GLU A 60 29.29 -9.74 16.13
CA GLU A 60 29.08 -8.32 16.42
C GLU A 60 28.11 -7.69 15.44
N LEU A 61 28.23 -8.02 14.15
CA LEU A 61 27.31 -7.56 13.11
C LEU A 61 25.92 -8.12 13.35
N ARG A 62 25.78 -9.41 13.63
CA ARG A 62 24.47 -10.00 13.93
C ARG A 62 23.83 -9.39 15.19
N LEU A 63 24.63 -9.16 16.24
CA LEU A 63 24.15 -8.48 17.46
C LEU A 63 23.68 -7.06 17.17
N HIS A 64 24.41 -6.29 16.35
CA HIS A 64 24.02 -4.96 15.92
C HIS A 64 22.66 -5.00 15.19
N TYR A 65 22.54 -5.87 14.19
CA TYR A 65 21.33 -5.93 13.38
C TYR A 65 20.14 -6.57 14.10
N CYS A 66 20.33 -7.49 15.03
CA CYS A 66 19.24 -7.99 15.88
C CYS A 66 18.67 -6.89 16.79
N ARG A 67 19.54 -6.04 17.37
CA ARG A 67 19.10 -4.88 18.16
C ARG A 67 18.32 -3.89 17.30
N ARG A 68 18.83 -3.63 16.12
CA ARG A 68 18.21 -2.70 15.17
C ARG A 68 16.87 -3.22 14.66
N GLU A 69 16.75 -4.52 14.38
CA GLU A 69 15.47 -5.16 14.01
C GLU A 69 14.42 -4.94 15.10
N VAL A 70 14.76 -5.19 16.36
CA VAL A 70 13.85 -4.94 17.49
C VAL A 70 13.49 -3.46 17.58
N GLU A 71 14.47 -2.55 17.49
CA GLU A 71 14.25 -1.10 17.58
C GLU A 71 13.27 -0.61 16.50
N LEU A 72 13.52 -0.97 15.25
CA LEU A 72 12.74 -0.47 14.12
C LEU A 72 11.31 -1.04 14.10
N ASN A 73 11.19 -2.35 14.28
CA ASN A 73 9.89 -3.02 14.19
C ASN A 73 9.00 -2.77 15.40
N SER A 74 9.57 -2.57 16.59
CA SER A 74 8.79 -2.25 17.81
C SER A 74 8.06 -0.90 17.70
N ARG A 75 8.42 -0.03 16.76
CA ARG A 75 7.68 1.22 16.51
C ARG A 75 6.29 0.95 15.93
N ALA A 76 6.18 -0.04 15.06
CA ALA A 76 4.93 -0.41 14.40
C ALA A 76 4.19 -1.53 15.13
N THR A 77 4.93 -2.46 15.75
CA THR A 77 4.37 -3.70 16.33
C THR A 77 5.10 -4.04 17.64
N PRO A 78 4.95 -3.21 18.69
CA PRO A 78 5.67 -3.40 19.97
C PRO A 78 5.28 -4.71 20.67
N GLU A 79 4.06 -5.22 20.43
CA GLU A 79 3.57 -6.47 21.01
C GLU A 79 4.22 -7.72 20.39
N LEU A 80 4.83 -7.62 19.22
CA LEU A 80 5.45 -8.75 18.54
C LEU A 80 6.89 -8.97 19.00
N TYR A 81 7.70 -7.92 19.09
CA TYR A 81 9.13 -7.98 19.35
C TYR A 81 9.43 -7.87 20.84
N LEU A 82 9.89 -8.96 21.45
CA LEU A 82 10.17 -9.03 22.89
C LEU A 82 11.59 -8.56 23.24
N GLY A 83 12.54 -8.68 22.31
CA GLY A 83 13.92 -8.27 22.47
C GLY A 83 14.89 -9.22 21.80
N ILE A 84 16.14 -9.19 22.24
CA ILE A 84 17.18 -10.11 21.80
C ILE A 84 17.54 -11.09 22.92
N ARG A 85 17.96 -12.31 22.54
CA ARG A 85 18.52 -13.30 23.46
C ARG A 85 19.92 -13.69 22.96
N ARG A 86 20.92 -13.59 23.83
CA ARG A 86 22.29 -14.06 23.51
C ARG A 86 22.37 -15.56 23.76
N ILE A 87 23.06 -16.28 22.90
CA ILE A 87 23.42 -17.67 23.11
C ILE A 87 24.85 -17.69 23.63
N THR A 88 25.09 -18.22 24.82
CA THR A 88 26.41 -18.25 25.49
C THR A 88 26.86 -19.67 25.69
N ARG A 89 28.19 -19.89 25.69
CA ARG A 89 28.81 -21.16 26.02
C ARG A 89 29.37 -21.07 27.42
N GLU A 90 28.81 -21.86 28.33
CA GLU A 90 29.22 -21.91 29.71
C GLU A 90 30.55 -22.72 29.93
N ALA A 91 31.13 -22.63 31.12
CA ALA A 91 32.40 -23.28 31.44
C ALA A 91 32.41 -24.82 31.27
N ASP A 92 31.23 -25.44 31.38
CA ASP A 92 31.02 -26.89 31.17
C ASP A 92 30.76 -27.25 29.68
N GLY A 93 30.82 -26.25 28.78
CA GLY A 93 30.63 -26.42 27.35
C GLY A 93 29.18 -26.37 26.87
N ARG A 94 28.19 -26.34 27.78
CA ARG A 94 26.75 -26.23 27.42
C ARG A 94 26.42 -24.85 26.88
N LEU A 95 25.45 -24.82 25.94
CA LEU A 95 24.85 -23.56 25.51
C LEU A 95 23.63 -23.21 26.35
N THR A 96 23.46 -21.92 26.61
CA THR A 96 22.30 -21.39 27.30
C THR A 96 21.92 -19.99 26.74
N PHE A 97 20.68 -19.58 27.01
CA PHE A 97 20.30 -18.20 26.75
C PHE A 97 20.76 -17.27 27.88
N ASP A 98 21.38 -16.15 27.51
CA ASP A 98 21.77 -15.04 28.39
C ASP A 98 22.60 -15.44 29.59
N GLY A 99 23.43 -16.50 29.46
CA GLY A 99 24.39 -16.91 30.47
C GLY A 99 25.57 -15.96 30.63
N THR A 100 26.51 -16.34 31.46
CA THR A 100 27.73 -15.56 31.79
C THR A 100 28.94 -15.97 30.98
N GLY A 101 28.83 -17.04 30.17
CA GLY A 101 29.93 -17.57 29.35
C GLY A 101 30.18 -16.75 28.10
N GLU A 102 31.04 -17.31 27.24
CA GLU A 102 31.38 -16.68 25.96
C GLU A 102 30.16 -16.62 25.03
N ALA A 103 29.93 -15.44 24.43
CA ALA A 103 28.84 -15.26 23.48
C ALA A 103 29.13 -16.01 22.16
N VAL A 104 28.22 -16.91 21.77
CA VAL A 104 28.30 -17.72 20.55
C VAL A 104 27.49 -17.13 19.43
N ASP A 105 26.23 -16.76 19.72
CA ASP A 105 25.34 -16.14 18.76
C ASP A 105 24.21 -15.33 19.46
N VAL A 106 23.31 -14.76 18.65
CA VAL A 106 22.19 -13.94 19.13
C VAL A 106 20.95 -14.17 18.26
N VAL A 107 19.78 -14.15 18.89
CA VAL A 107 18.48 -14.24 18.21
C VAL A 107 17.57 -13.09 18.60
N VAL A 108 16.63 -12.74 17.71
CA VAL A 108 15.48 -11.91 18.05
C VAL A 108 14.39 -12.82 18.60
N GLU A 109 13.91 -12.54 19.82
CA GLU A 109 12.77 -13.23 20.43
C GLU A 109 11.49 -12.45 20.14
N MET A 110 10.47 -13.16 19.65
CA MET A 110 9.19 -12.59 19.28
C MET A 110 8.03 -13.43 19.82
N ASN A 111 6.87 -12.80 19.99
CA ASN A 111 5.62 -13.52 20.11
C ASN A 111 5.30 -14.20 18.77
N ARG A 112 4.74 -15.40 18.81
CA ARG A 112 4.28 -16.11 17.63
C ARG A 112 2.86 -15.68 17.29
N PHE A 113 2.60 -15.42 16.03
CA PHE A 113 1.26 -15.28 15.46
C PHE A 113 0.93 -16.48 14.56
N ALA A 114 -0.35 -16.70 14.31
CA ALA A 114 -0.77 -17.83 13.49
C ALA A 114 -0.46 -17.56 12.00
N GLN A 115 0.02 -18.57 11.30
CA GLN A 115 0.43 -18.42 9.88
C GLN A 115 -0.75 -18.08 8.96
N HIS A 116 -1.99 -18.44 9.34
CA HIS A 116 -3.18 -18.10 8.58
C HIS A 116 -3.60 -16.62 8.74
N ASP A 117 -3.01 -15.90 9.70
CA ASP A 117 -3.22 -14.46 9.88
C ASP A 117 -2.30 -13.62 8.98
N LEU A 118 -1.33 -14.23 8.30
CA LEU A 118 -0.53 -13.54 7.30
C LEU A 118 -1.41 -13.09 6.13
N PHE A 119 -1.22 -11.85 5.67
CA PHE A 119 -2.05 -11.30 4.60
C PHE A 119 -1.86 -12.01 3.26
N ASP A 120 -0.68 -12.57 2.97
CA ASP A 120 -0.50 -13.39 1.77
C ASP A 120 -1.33 -14.68 1.83
N ARG A 121 -1.47 -15.30 3.01
CA ARG A 121 -2.33 -16.47 3.22
C ARG A 121 -3.81 -16.09 3.19
N MET A 122 -4.16 -14.98 3.83
CA MET A 122 -5.53 -14.46 3.77
C MET A 122 -5.94 -14.10 2.35
N ALA A 123 -5.01 -13.60 1.52
CA ALA A 123 -5.23 -13.38 0.09
C ALA A 123 -5.53 -14.67 -0.66
N ASP A 124 -4.70 -15.71 -0.47
CA ASP A 124 -4.88 -17.03 -1.10
C ASP A 124 -6.22 -17.68 -0.68
N GLU A 125 -6.71 -17.38 0.52
CA GLU A 125 -7.97 -17.90 1.08
C GLU A 125 -9.19 -16.98 0.79
N GLY A 126 -9.01 -15.87 0.09
CA GLY A 126 -10.08 -14.90 -0.21
C GLY A 126 -10.65 -14.19 1.01
N LYS A 127 -9.86 -14.02 2.06
CA LYS A 127 -10.26 -13.39 3.34
C LYS A 127 -9.93 -11.92 3.46
N LEU A 128 -9.20 -11.34 2.51
CA LEU A 128 -8.96 -9.90 2.47
C LEU A 128 -10.22 -9.18 1.99
N ASP A 129 -10.59 -8.11 2.69
CA ASP A 129 -11.74 -7.28 2.32
C ASP A 129 -11.39 -5.77 2.37
N ALA A 130 -12.31 -4.95 1.90
CA ALA A 130 -12.15 -3.49 1.84
C ALA A 130 -11.99 -2.88 3.24
N SER A 131 -12.68 -3.38 4.27
CA SER A 131 -12.58 -2.87 5.64
C SER A 131 -11.18 -3.08 6.20
N LEU A 132 -10.64 -4.27 6.02
CA LEU A 132 -9.28 -4.60 6.44
C LEU A 132 -8.24 -3.76 5.69
N MET A 133 -8.46 -3.48 4.40
CA MET A 133 -7.56 -2.60 3.63
C MET A 133 -7.66 -1.14 4.05
N GLU A 134 -8.84 -0.64 4.43
CA GLU A 134 -8.98 0.70 5.04
C GLU A 134 -8.20 0.82 6.35
N GLU A 135 -8.29 -0.20 7.22
CA GLU A 135 -7.54 -0.25 8.48
C GLU A 135 -6.04 -0.33 8.25
N THR A 136 -5.63 -1.15 7.27
CA THR A 136 -4.22 -1.29 6.85
C THR A 136 -3.66 0.02 6.33
N ALA A 137 -4.38 0.71 5.46
CA ALA A 137 -3.97 2.02 4.94
C ALA A 137 -3.83 3.06 6.06
N ARG A 138 -4.74 3.03 7.05
CA ARG A 138 -4.69 3.91 8.22
C ARG A 138 -3.48 3.62 9.10
N MET A 139 -3.18 2.35 9.34
CA MET A 139 -2.00 1.91 10.08
C MET A 139 -0.72 2.35 9.37
N ILE A 140 -0.60 2.11 8.06
CA ILE A 140 0.57 2.51 7.26
C ILE A 140 0.75 4.03 7.29
N ALA A 141 -0.32 4.82 7.06
CA ALA A 141 -0.25 6.28 7.10
C ALA A 141 0.22 6.81 8.47
N SER A 142 -0.24 6.20 9.56
CA SER A 142 0.19 6.54 10.91
C SER A 142 1.68 6.24 11.14
N VAL A 143 2.17 5.08 10.71
CA VAL A 143 3.59 4.71 10.82
C VAL A 143 4.45 5.63 9.97
N HIS A 144 4.07 5.89 8.72
CA HIS A 144 4.80 6.83 7.86
C HIS A 144 4.85 8.24 8.42
N ALA A 145 3.75 8.73 9.02
CA ALA A 145 3.72 10.07 9.64
C ALA A 145 4.69 10.19 10.82
N GLN A 146 4.96 9.10 11.54
CA GLN A 146 5.86 9.05 12.69
C GLN A 146 7.29 8.63 12.32
N ALA A 147 7.51 8.11 11.11
CA ALA A 147 8.82 7.69 10.65
C ALA A 147 9.79 8.88 10.59
N PRO A 148 11.07 8.71 10.98
CA PRO A 148 12.07 9.77 10.92
C PRO A 148 12.23 10.31 9.49
N ILE A 149 12.18 11.63 9.35
CA ILE A 149 12.53 12.29 8.09
C ILE A 149 14.03 12.16 7.90
N VAL A 150 14.44 11.79 6.70
CA VAL A 150 15.86 11.67 6.34
C VAL A 150 16.10 12.49 5.08
N HIS A 151 16.87 13.59 5.24
CA HIS A 151 17.27 14.37 4.09
C HIS A 151 18.45 13.72 3.37
N THR A 152 18.27 13.48 2.09
CA THR A 152 19.26 12.89 1.18
C THR A 152 19.79 13.96 0.20
N ALA A 153 20.68 13.57 -0.72
CA ALA A 153 21.17 14.53 -1.72
C ALA A 153 20.04 15.00 -2.66
N SER A 154 19.13 14.10 -3.03
CA SER A 154 17.87 14.38 -3.72
C SER A 154 16.98 13.13 -3.74
N GLY A 155 15.66 13.32 -3.80
CA GLY A 155 14.71 12.21 -3.93
C GLY A 155 14.87 11.44 -5.24
N SER A 156 15.17 12.14 -6.33
CA SER A 156 15.40 11.54 -7.65
C SER A 156 16.69 10.71 -7.68
N ALA A 157 17.77 11.16 -7.04
CA ALA A 157 19.04 10.41 -6.99
C ALA A 157 18.88 9.10 -6.22
N ASN A 158 18.10 9.09 -5.13
CA ASN A 158 17.83 7.86 -4.37
C ASN A 158 17.14 6.81 -5.26
N LEU A 159 16.06 7.19 -5.94
CA LEU A 159 15.37 6.27 -6.86
C LEU A 159 16.20 5.90 -8.08
N GLY A 160 17.02 6.84 -8.61
CA GLY A 160 18.01 6.57 -9.66
C GLY A 160 18.94 5.42 -9.29
N GLY A 161 19.43 5.40 -8.03
CA GLY A 161 20.22 4.28 -7.49
C GLY A 161 19.47 2.95 -7.47
N VAL A 162 18.16 2.95 -7.16
CA VAL A 162 17.33 1.73 -7.24
C VAL A 162 17.24 1.23 -8.68
N LEU A 163 17.08 2.13 -9.67
CA LEU A 163 17.06 1.76 -11.09
C LEU A 163 18.39 1.19 -11.55
N ASP A 164 19.53 1.69 -11.03
CA ASP A 164 20.86 1.12 -11.34
C ASP A 164 20.99 -0.29 -10.76
N ILE A 165 20.52 -0.53 -9.54
CA ILE A 165 20.50 -1.86 -8.93
C ILE A 165 19.62 -2.82 -9.74
N ASN A 166 18.43 -2.38 -10.16
CA ASN A 166 17.55 -3.20 -10.99
C ASN A 166 18.22 -3.56 -12.33
N ALA A 167 18.82 -2.58 -13.01
CA ALA A 167 19.52 -2.80 -14.27
C ALA A 167 20.70 -3.79 -14.11
N ALA A 168 21.48 -3.67 -13.04
CA ALA A 168 22.57 -4.61 -12.73
C ALA A 168 22.01 -6.02 -12.41
N GLY A 169 20.92 -6.12 -11.67
CA GLY A 169 20.24 -7.40 -11.37
C GLY A 169 19.73 -8.11 -12.63
N PHE A 170 19.10 -7.38 -13.54
CA PHE A 170 18.69 -7.94 -14.83
C PHE A 170 19.86 -8.35 -15.72
N ALA A 171 20.94 -7.58 -15.73
CA ALA A 171 22.14 -7.87 -16.54
C ALA A 171 22.86 -9.16 -16.13
N THR A 172 22.65 -9.65 -14.91
CA THR A 172 23.24 -10.91 -14.40
C THR A 172 22.29 -12.10 -14.51
N SER A 173 21.05 -11.88 -14.95
CA SER A 173 20.03 -12.92 -15.06
C SER A 173 19.82 -13.35 -16.50
N HIS A 174 19.79 -14.67 -16.75
CA HIS A 174 19.46 -15.26 -18.05
C HIS A 174 17.96 -15.59 -18.21
N VAL A 175 17.15 -15.21 -17.23
CA VAL A 175 15.69 -15.47 -17.21
C VAL A 175 14.95 -14.55 -18.19
N PHE A 176 15.48 -13.35 -18.42
CA PHE A 176 14.80 -12.31 -19.20
C PHE A 176 15.55 -12.07 -20.54
N PRO A 177 14.82 -11.88 -21.67
CA PRO A 177 15.45 -11.54 -22.95
C PRO A 177 16.15 -10.17 -22.90
N ASP A 178 17.40 -10.11 -23.37
CA ASP A 178 18.22 -8.89 -23.32
C ASP A 178 17.55 -7.65 -23.95
N ASP A 179 16.88 -7.84 -25.09
CA ASP A 179 16.18 -6.77 -25.77
C ASP A 179 14.95 -6.26 -24.97
N ALA A 180 14.26 -7.14 -24.26
CA ALA A 180 13.16 -6.76 -23.39
C ALA A 180 13.67 -5.99 -22.15
N VAL A 181 14.77 -6.43 -21.55
CA VAL A 181 15.45 -5.72 -20.46
C VAL A 181 15.91 -4.34 -20.90
N ALA A 182 16.54 -4.23 -22.09
CA ALA A 182 16.97 -2.94 -22.64
C ALA A 182 15.81 -1.98 -22.82
N ARG A 183 14.69 -2.45 -23.38
CA ARG A 183 13.45 -1.64 -23.51
C ARG A 183 12.90 -1.19 -22.16
N LEU A 184 12.78 -2.11 -21.19
CA LEU A 184 12.26 -1.80 -19.86
C LEU A 184 13.13 -0.74 -19.19
N ASN A 185 14.45 -0.89 -19.21
CA ASN A 185 15.39 0.08 -18.64
C ASN A 185 15.26 1.46 -19.29
N ALA A 186 15.09 1.53 -20.61
CA ALA A 186 14.90 2.79 -21.33
C ALA A 186 13.61 3.49 -20.90
N VAL A 187 12.50 2.77 -20.77
CA VAL A 187 11.21 3.30 -20.30
C VAL A 187 11.30 3.76 -18.85
N PHE A 188 11.98 3.02 -17.97
CA PHE A 188 12.23 3.44 -16.60
C PHE A 188 13.01 4.75 -16.52
N ARG A 189 14.07 4.91 -17.33
CA ARG A 189 14.86 6.15 -17.35
C ARG A 189 14.08 7.34 -17.87
N SER A 190 13.23 7.14 -18.87
CA SER A 190 12.31 8.18 -19.35
C SER A 190 11.35 8.61 -18.25
N ALA A 191 10.62 7.67 -17.65
CA ALA A 191 9.68 7.95 -16.56
C ALA A 191 10.37 8.60 -15.35
N TRP A 192 11.58 8.15 -14.99
CA TRP A 192 12.38 8.78 -13.93
C TRP A 192 12.68 10.25 -14.25
N THR A 193 13.10 10.54 -15.50
CA THR A 193 13.41 11.91 -15.94
C THR A 193 12.19 12.82 -15.85
N ASP A 194 11.02 12.33 -16.22
CA ASP A 194 9.76 13.09 -16.17
C ASP A 194 9.34 13.45 -14.73
N HIS A 195 9.78 12.66 -13.75
CA HIS A 195 9.40 12.82 -12.34
C HIS A 195 10.49 13.43 -11.43
N ILE A 196 11.67 13.79 -11.95
CA ILE A 196 12.80 14.35 -11.17
C ILE A 196 12.34 15.50 -10.28
N ALA A 197 11.72 16.53 -10.87
CA ALA A 197 11.34 17.74 -10.15
C ALA A 197 10.35 17.47 -9.01
N LEU A 198 9.41 16.54 -9.21
CA LEU A 198 8.44 16.16 -8.19
C LEU A 198 9.12 15.36 -7.06
N MET A 199 9.96 14.38 -7.39
CA MET A 199 10.67 13.58 -6.38
C MET A 199 11.61 14.44 -5.51
N ASP A 200 12.32 15.40 -6.11
CA ASP A 200 13.23 16.29 -5.39
C ASP A 200 12.47 17.27 -4.48
N ARG A 201 11.33 17.81 -4.93
CA ARG A 201 10.45 18.63 -4.09
C ARG A 201 9.91 17.82 -2.91
N ARG A 202 9.46 16.59 -3.14
CA ARG A 202 8.94 15.70 -2.09
C ARG A 202 10.01 15.37 -1.04
N GLU A 203 11.25 15.19 -1.44
CA GLU A 203 12.38 15.01 -0.50
C GLU A 203 12.54 16.26 0.37
N ALA A 204 12.58 17.45 -0.23
CA ALA A 204 12.69 18.72 0.50
C ALA A 204 11.52 18.95 1.48
N GLU A 205 10.32 18.43 1.17
CA GLU A 205 9.12 18.46 2.03
C GLU A 205 9.10 17.36 3.11
N GLY A 206 10.15 16.53 3.22
CA GLY A 206 10.25 15.49 4.22
C GLY A 206 9.38 14.27 3.94
N LYS A 207 9.07 13.99 2.67
CA LYS A 207 8.37 12.77 2.26
C LYS A 207 9.31 11.57 2.15
N VAL A 208 10.63 11.78 2.11
CA VAL A 208 11.64 10.72 2.23
C VAL A 208 11.89 10.44 3.71
N ARG A 209 11.64 9.19 4.12
CA ARG A 209 11.66 8.78 5.52
C ARG A 209 12.29 7.40 5.67
N LEU A 210 12.69 7.06 6.90
CA LEU A 210 13.10 5.70 7.25
C LEU A 210 11.85 4.84 7.37
N CYS A 211 11.45 4.22 6.26
CA CYS A 211 10.23 3.44 6.09
C CYS A 211 10.44 1.94 6.39
N HIS A 212 9.44 1.12 6.08
CA HIS A 212 9.52 -0.33 6.18
C HIS A 212 10.53 -0.92 5.15
N GLY A 213 10.51 -0.41 3.92
CA GLY A 213 11.39 -0.81 2.83
C GLY A 213 10.96 -2.07 2.07
N ASP A 214 10.20 -2.98 2.72
CA ASP A 214 9.73 -4.26 2.16
C ASP A 214 8.25 -4.50 2.46
N LEU A 215 7.40 -3.48 2.24
CA LEU A 215 5.99 -3.45 2.64
C LEU A 215 5.11 -4.18 1.62
N HIS A 216 5.04 -5.50 1.69
CA HIS A 216 4.16 -6.36 0.88
C HIS A 216 3.33 -7.30 1.76
N LEU A 217 2.39 -8.07 1.17
CA LEU A 217 1.43 -8.90 1.92
C LEU A 217 2.07 -9.93 2.85
N ARG A 218 3.27 -10.43 2.55
CA ARG A 218 3.99 -11.39 3.41
C ARG A 218 4.50 -10.77 4.71
N ASN A 219 4.64 -9.44 4.75
CA ASN A 219 5.15 -8.68 5.90
C ASN A 219 4.03 -7.94 6.63
N LEU A 220 2.78 -8.37 6.40
CA LEU A 220 1.58 -7.92 7.10
C LEU A 220 0.86 -9.11 7.73
N PHE A 221 0.32 -8.91 8.93
CA PHE A 221 -0.53 -9.90 9.58
C PHE A 221 -1.68 -9.25 10.35
N LEU A 222 -2.75 -10.01 10.56
CA LEU A 222 -3.90 -9.60 11.37
C LEU A 222 -3.70 -10.03 12.83
N SER A 223 -3.55 -9.04 13.72
CA SER A 223 -3.54 -9.26 15.15
C SER A 223 -4.93 -9.04 15.76
N ALA A 224 -5.10 -9.39 17.03
CA ALA A 224 -6.33 -9.08 17.78
C ALA A 224 -6.62 -7.56 17.85
N ALA A 225 -5.61 -6.71 17.67
CA ALA A 225 -5.72 -5.25 17.67
C ALA A 225 -5.75 -4.64 16.27
N GLY A 226 -5.99 -5.45 15.22
CA GLY A 226 -6.03 -5.03 13.82
C GLY A 226 -4.74 -5.36 13.05
N PRO A 227 -4.60 -4.83 11.81
CA PRO A 227 -3.45 -5.08 10.95
C PRO A 227 -2.15 -4.59 11.55
N ARG A 228 -1.08 -5.35 11.33
CA ARG A 228 0.28 -5.06 11.77
C ARG A 228 1.29 -5.33 10.66
N MET A 229 2.38 -4.55 10.66
CA MET A 229 3.54 -4.78 9.80
C MET A 229 4.72 -5.31 10.63
N PHE A 230 5.57 -6.13 10.03
CA PHE A 230 6.75 -6.71 10.66
C PHE A 230 7.84 -6.98 9.63
N ASP A 231 9.05 -7.31 10.10
CA ASP A 231 10.19 -7.65 9.24
C ASP A 231 10.61 -6.52 8.29
N CYS A 232 10.64 -5.26 8.80
CA CYS A 232 11.16 -4.14 8.04
C CYS A 232 12.66 -4.33 7.76
N ILE A 233 13.17 -3.67 6.74
CA ILE A 233 14.61 -3.70 6.40
C ILE A 233 15.40 -3.04 7.54
N ASP A 234 16.21 -3.85 8.23
CA ASP A 234 17.03 -3.45 9.38
C ASP A 234 18.53 -3.39 9.06
N PHE A 235 18.94 -3.97 7.94
CA PHE A 235 20.34 -4.20 7.59
C PHE A 235 20.93 -3.17 6.63
N ASN A 236 20.10 -2.28 6.08
CA ASN A 236 20.55 -1.26 5.15
C ASN A 236 19.60 -0.04 5.13
N ASP A 237 20.01 1.02 5.82
CA ASP A 237 19.22 2.26 5.90
C ASP A 237 19.01 2.93 4.55
N GLN A 238 19.95 2.76 3.61
CA GLN A 238 19.82 3.37 2.29
C GLN A 238 18.63 2.75 1.51
N ILE A 239 18.38 1.46 1.68
CA ILE A 239 17.24 0.77 1.04
C ILE A 239 15.92 1.11 1.75
N ALA A 240 15.96 1.31 3.08
CA ALA A 240 14.79 1.66 3.88
C ALA A 240 14.47 3.16 3.88
N THR A 241 15.42 4.02 3.48
CA THR A 241 15.21 5.48 3.37
C THR A 241 14.62 5.79 1.99
N VAL A 242 13.30 5.91 1.94
CA VAL A 242 12.55 6.02 0.69
C VAL A 242 11.37 7.00 0.83
N ASP A 243 10.86 7.44 -0.31
CA ASP A 243 9.58 8.17 -0.33
C ASP A 243 8.46 7.28 0.25
N VAL A 244 7.62 7.86 1.12
CA VAL A 244 6.51 7.13 1.74
C VAL A 244 5.55 6.49 0.73
N LEU A 245 5.37 7.09 -0.45
CA LEU A 245 4.56 6.51 -1.52
C LEU A 245 5.29 5.37 -2.25
N TYR A 246 6.62 5.39 -2.30
CA TYR A 246 7.40 4.27 -2.82
C TYR A 246 7.32 3.05 -1.89
N ASP A 247 7.27 3.28 -0.58
CA ASP A 247 7.03 2.19 0.39
C ASP A 247 5.61 1.62 0.24
N LEU A 248 4.58 2.47 0.23
CA LEU A 248 3.20 2.09 -0.01
C LEU A 248 3.02 1.34 -1.34
N ALA A 249 3.70 1.79 -2.40
CA ALA A 249 3.60 1.21 -3.74
C ALA A 249 3.93 -0.28 -3.78
N PHE A 250 4.70 -0.81 -2.84
CA PHE A 250 4.98 -2.24 -2.78
C PHE A 250 3.73 -3.05 -2.44
N LEU A 251 2.95 -2.60 -1.45
CA LEU A 251 1.67 -3.24 -1.12
C LEU A 251 0.68 -3.12 -2.28
N LEU A 252 0.56 -1.93 -2.89
CA LEU A 252 -0.34 -1.70 -4.00
C LEU A 252 0.00 -2.59 -5.20
N MET A 253 1.29 -2.71 -5.52
CA MET A 253 1.83 -3.57 -6.56
C MET A 253 1.51 -5.04 -6.30
N ASP A 254 1.75 -5.53 -5.07
CA ASP A 254 1.54 -6.94 -4.71
C ASP A 254 0.04 -7.30 -4.76
N LEU A 255 -0.84 -6.44 -4.22
CA LEU A 255 -2.30 -6.60 -4.32
C LEU A 255 -2.76 -6.65 -5.78
N TRP A 256 -2.32 -5.70 -6.60
CA TRP A 256 -2.75 -5.62 -7.99
C TRP A 256 -2.27 -6.83 -8.81
N HIS A 257 -1.00 -7.20 -8.66
CA HIS A 257 -0.40 -8.34 -9.34
C HIS A 257 -1.10 -9.67 -8.98
N ARG A 258 -1.61 -9.79 -7.76
CA ARG A 258 -2.37 -10.97 -7.30
C ARG A 258 -3.84 -10.96 -7.70
N GLY A 259 -4.31 -9.95 -8.44
CA GLY A 259 -5.69 -9.87 -8.91
C GLY A 259 -6.67 -9.23 -7.92
N PHE A 260 -6.18 -8.39 -6.99
CA PHE A 260 -6.98 -7.61 -6.05
C PHE A 260 -6.96 -6.10 -6.37
N PRO A 261 -7.33 -5.66 -7.59
CA PRO A 261 -7.27 -4.24 -7.98
C PRO A 261 -8.18 -3.36 -7.11
N ASP A 262 -9.35 -3.88 -6.72
CA ASP A 262 -10.30 -3.15 -5.86
C ASP A 262 -9.67 -2.84 -4.49
N LEU A 263 -8.98 -3.82 -3.89
CA LEU A 263 -8.30 -3.65 -2.60
C LEU A 263 -7.09 -2.72 -2.69
N ALA A 264 -6.33 -2.79 -3.78
CA ALA A 264 -5.22 -1.88 -4.03
C ALA A 264 -5.72 -0.43 -4.17
N ASN A 265 -6.83 -0.22 -4.89
CA ASN A 265 -7.44 1.10 -5.03
C ASN A 265 -7.98 1.63 -3.69
N VAL A 266 -8.64 0.79 -2.89
CA VAL A 266 -9.07 1.15 -1.53
C VAL A 266 -7.87 1.57 -0.69
N ALA A 267 -6.80 0.78 -0.64
CA ALA A 267 -5.61 1.09 0.15
C ALA A 267 -4.98 2.43 -0.29
N ALA A 268 -4.81 2.67 -1.58
CA ALA A 268 -4.28 3.92 -2.13
C ALA A 268 -5.14 5.12 -1.75
N ASN A 269 -6.46 5.02 -1.98
CA ASN A 269 -7.39 6.12 -1.71
C ASN A 269 -7.47 6.46 -0.22
N ARG A 270 -7.52 5.45 0.67
CA ARG A 270 -7.60 5.69 2.12
C ARG A 270 -6.31 6.24 2.69
N TYR A 271 -5.16 5.77 2.19
CA TYR A 271 -3.87 6.37 2.54
C TYR A 271 -3.80 7.85 2.15
N LEU A 272 -4.21 8.21 0.94
CA LEU A 272 -4.20 9.58 0.44
C LEU A 272 -5.24 10.47 1.12
N ASP A 273 -6.38 9.93 1.54
CA ASP A 273 -7.37 10.66 2.35
C ASP A 273 -6.78 11.13 3.69
N ILE A 274 -5.86 10.35 4.28
CA ILE A 274 -5.23 10.63 5.57
C ILE A 274 -3.98 11.49 5.41
N SER A 275 -3.13 11.18 4.44
CA SER A 275 -1.86 11.88 4.21
C SER A 275 -2.02 13.20 3.46
N HIS A 276 -3.16 13.43 2.80
CA HIS A 276 -3.44 14.58 1.92
C HIS A 276 -2.41 14.76 0.80
N ASP A 277 -1.83 13.66 0.33
CA ASP A 277 -0.70 13.64 -0.62
C ASP A 277 -1.16 13.39 -2.06
N ASP A 278 -2.16 14.16 -2.52
CA ASP A 278 -2.74 13.99 -3.87
C ASP A 278 -1.78 14.35 -4.99
N GLU A 279 -0.81 15.24 -4.76
CA GLU A 279 0.23 15.60 -5.73
C GLU A 279 1.13 14.39 -6.03
N GLY A 280 1.45 13.59 -5.03
CA GLY A 280 2.26 12.38 -5.19
C GLY A 280 1.54 11.22 -5.89
N PHE A 281 0.22 11.31 -6.11
CA PHE A 281 -0.57 10.24 -6.74
C PHE A 281 0.00 9.81 -8.11
N SER A 282 0.50 10.77 -8.87
CA SER A 282 1.08 10.53 -10.20
C SER A 282 2.34 9.64 -10.19
N LEU A 283 3.05 9.57 -9.06
CA LEU A 283 4.23 8.72 -8.89
C LEU A 283 3.88 7.24 -8.64
N LEU A 284 2.66 6.94 -8.18
CA LEU A 284 2.30 5.58 -7.80
C LEU A 284 2.47 4.54 -8.91
N PRO A 285 2.03 4.77 -10.17
CA PRO A 285 2.28 3.80 -11.24
C PRO A 285 3.76 3.53 -11.47
N PHE A 286 4.59 4.57 -11.46
CA PHE A 286 6.03 4.46 -11.63
C PHE A 286 6.68 3.72 -10.44
N PHE A 287 6.33 4.06 -9.21
CA PHE A 287 6.82 3.38 -8.02
C PHE A 287 6.41 1.90 -7.97
N MET A 288 5.16 1.59 -8.33
CA MET A 288 4.69 0.21 -8.46
C MET A 288 5.48 -0.56 -9.52
N ALA A 289 5.79 0.07 -10.67
CA ALA A 289 6.60 -0.54 -11.71
C ALA A 289 8.02 -0.86 -11.24
N VAL A 290 8.66 0.07 -10.52
CA VAL A 290 9.99 -0.16 -9.93
C VAL A 290 9.95 -1.31 -8.93
N ARG A 291 8.94 -1.39 -8.05
CA ARG A 291 8.77 -2.50 -7.10
C ARG A 291 8.51 -3.84 -7.80
N ALA A 292 7.74 -3.86 -8.89
CA ALA A 292 7.55 -5.06 -9.70
C ALA A 292 8.87 -5.53 -10.33
N ALA A 293 9.69 -4.59 -10.85
CA ALA A 293 11.01 -4.90 -11.38
C ALA A 293 11.97 -5.46 -10.31
N VAL A 294 11.94 -4.91 -9.08
CA VAL A 294 12.68 -5.47 -7.93
C VAL A 294 12.29 -6.92 -7.70
N ARG A 295 10.99 -7.23 -7.67
CA ARG A 295 10.50 -8.62 -7.50
C ARG A 295 10.96 -9.52 -8.63
N ALA A 296 10.89 -9.05 -9.87
CA ALA A 296 11.31 -9.81 -11.04
C ALA A 296 12.79 -10.22 -10.95
N HIS A 297 13.71 -9.25 -10.77
CA HIS A 297 15.15 -9.56 -10.75
C HIS A 297 15.59 -10.33 -9.50
N VAL A 298 15.00 -10.05 -8.32
CA VAL A 298 15.32 -10.83 -7.10
C VAL A 298 14.89 -12.29 -7.27
N THR A 299 13.71 -12.54 -7.87
CA THR A 299 13.29 -13.91 -8.20
C THR A 299 14.20 -14.53 -9.26
N GLY A 300 14.64 -13.77 -10.27
CA GLY A 300 15.63 -14.21 -11.24
C GLY A 300 16.94 -14.64 -10.59
N THR A 301 17.47 -13.88 -9.64
CA THR A 301 18.68 -14.22 -8.88
C THR A 301 18.51 -15.53 -8.08
N GLN A 302 17.33 -15.79 -7.53
CA GLN A 302 17.05 -17.06 -6.85
C GLN A 302 17.12 -18.26 -7.81
N ILE A 303 16.62 -18.09 -9.03
CA ILE A 303 16.70 -19.12 -10.08
C ILE A 303 18.14 -19.44 -10.44
N GLU A 304 18.96 -18.42 -10.69
CA GLU A 304 20.39 -18.56 -11.01
C GLU A 304 21.19 -19.26 -9.89
N SER A 305 20.71 -19.14 -8.66
CA SER A 305 21.30 -19.84 -7.50
C SER A 305 20.87 -21.29 -7.38
N GLY A 306 20.15 -21.86 -8.36
CA GLY A 306 19.77 -23.28 -8.43
C GLY A 306 18.42 -23.62 -7.80
N GLY A 307 17.50 -22.65 -7.66
CA GLY A 307 16.27 -22.75 -6.88
C GLY A 307 14.98 -23.07 -7.64
N ASP A 308 14.95 -23.38 -8.95
CA ASP A 308 13.69 -23.51 -9.73
C ASP A 308 13.51 -24.89 -10.37
N ALA A 309 13.38 -25.94 -9.55
CA ALA A 309 13.19 -27.31 -10.05
C ALA A 309 11.85 -27.55 -10.77
N ASP A 310 10.82 -26.73 -10.52
CA ASP A 310 9.47 -26.88 -11.05
C ASP A 310 9.00 -25.73 -11.98
N GLY A 311 9.88 -24.79 -12.32
CA GLY A 311 9.61 -23.67 -13.22
C GLY A 311 8.68 -22.57 -12.65
N LYS A 312 8.29 -22.67 -11.39
CA LYS A 312 7.37 -21.70 -10.77
C LYS A 312 8.00 -20.33 -10.54
N LEU A 313 9.28 -20.30 -10.17
CA LEU A 313 9.99 -19.04 -9.98
C LEU A 313 10.20 -18.32 -11.30
N ALA A 314 10.54 -19.04 -12.38
CA ALA A 314 10.68 -18.44 -13.71
C ALA A 314 9.35 -17.84 -14.21
N HIS A 315 8.24 -18.55 -14.02
CA HIS A 315 6.92 -18.01 -14.33
C HIS A 315 6.62 -16.75 -13.50
N SER A 316 6.85 -16.79 -12.19
CA SER A 316 6.64 -15.65 -11.30
C SER A 316 7.51 -14.45 -11.68
N ALA A 317 8.79 -14.66 -11.98
CA ALA A 317 9.70 -13.61 -12.42
C ALA A 317 9.20 -12.95 -13.72
N GLY A 318 8.78 -13.76 -14.69
CA GLY A 318 8.20 -13.28 -15.95
C GLY A 318 6.95 -12.44 -15.75
N THR A 319 6.00 -12.89 -14.91
CA THR A 319 4.76 -12.13 -14.65
C THR A 319 5.03 -10.78 -13.97
N TYR A 320 5.99 -10.69 -13.05
CA TYR A 320 6.40 -9.41 -12.48
C TYR A 320 7.10 -8.49 -13.49
N PHE A 321 7.93 -9.05 -14.37
CA PHE A 321 8.59 -8.30 -15.43
C PHE A 321 7.58 -7.68 -16.41
N ASP A 322 6.64 -8.46 -16.90
CA ASP A 322 5.59 -8.01 -17.80
C ASP A 322 4.67 -6.98 -17.13
N PHE A 323 4.38 -7.20 -15.85
CA PHE A 323 3.60 -6.24 -15.06
C PHE A 323 4.33 -4.91 -14.91
N ALA A 324 5.64 -4.90 -14.61
CA ALA A 324 6.45 -3.68 -14.54
C ALA A 324 6.39 -2.88 -15.86
N ALA A 325 6.49 -3.56 -17.00
CA ALA A 325 6.39 -2.92 -18.31
C ALA A 325 4.98 -2.34 -18.56
N SER A 326 3.92 -3.06 -18.17
CA SER A 326 2.53 -2.64 -18.37
C SER A 326 2.15 -1.39 -17.55
N LEU A 327 2.74 -1.21 -16.37
CA LEU A 327 2.48 -0.06 -15.48
C LEU A 327 2.99 1.27 -16.05
N LEU A 328 3.96 1.23 -16.95
CA LEU A 328 4.55 2.41 -17.59
C LEU A 328 3.88 2.78 -18.92
N THR A 329 2.81 2.09 -19.30
CA THR A 329 2.00 2.47 -20.46
C THR A 329 1.20 3.73 -20.17
N HIS A 330 1.38 4.75 -21.00
CA HIS A 330 0.65 6.02 -20.85
C HIS A 330 -0.85 5.81 -21.00
N ARG A 331 -1.62 6.37 -20.06
CA ARG A 331 -3.08 6.47 -20.15
C ARG A 331 -3.49 7.92 -20.03
N SER A 332 -4.43 8.35 -20.87
CA SER A 332 -4.94 9.73 -20.81
C SER A 332 -5.74 9.95 -19.52
N PRO A 333 -5.44 11.02 -18.76
CA PRO A 333 -6.19 11.38 -17.58
C PRO A 333 -7.63 11.77 -17.96
N ARG A 334 -8.56 11.62 -17.01
CA ARG A 334 -9.94 12.10 -17.15
C ARG A 334 -10.53 12.51 -15.81
N LEU A 335 -11.56 13.33 -15.85
CA LEU A 335 -12.36 13.69 -14.68
C LEU A 335 -13.76 13.09 -14.78
N VAL A 336 -14.12 12.29 -13.77
CA VAL A 336 -15.47 11.75 -13.65
C VAL A 336 -16.15 12.38 -12.43
N ALA A 337 -17.39 12.81 -12.58
CA ALA A 337 -18.20 13.32 -11.49
C ALA A 337 -19.40 12.40 -11.24
N ILE A 338 -19.61 11.99 -9.99
CA ILE A 338 -20.75 11.16 -9.55
C ILE A 338 -21.61 11.98 -8.60
N GLY A 339 -22.78 12.36 -9.06
CA GLY A 339 -23.81 13.09 -8.30
C GLY A 339 -25.02 12.23 -7.97
N GLY A 340 -25.85 12.74 -7.09
CA GLY A 340 -27.11 12.10 -6.68
C GLY A 340 -27.44 12.38 -5.21
N LEU A 341 -28.69 12.21 -4.82
CA LEU A 341 -29.12 12.46 -3.45
C LEU A 341 -28.54 11.43 -2.47
N SER A 342 -28.66 11.70 -1.20
CA SER A 342 -28.28 10.76 -0.14
C SER A 342 -28.99 9.42 -0.32
N GLY A 343 -28.26 8.31 -0.17
CA GLY A 343 -28.81 6.96 -0.39
C GLY A 343 -28.80 6.47 -1.85
N SER A 344 -28.34 7.30 -2.84
CA SER A 344 -28.34 6.88 -4.25
C SER A 344 -27.24 5.88 -4.64
N GLY A 345 -26.25 5.59 -3.77
CA GLY A 345 -25.20 4.60 -4.05
C GLY A 345 -23.93 5.17 -4.67
N LYS A 346 -23.71 6.49 -4.63
CA LYS A 346 -22.54 7.17 -5.21
C LYS A 346 -21.20 6.57 -4.80
N SER A 347 -20.97 6.41 -3.50
CA SER A 347 -19.68 5.89 -2.99
C SER A 347 -19.46 4.45 -3.45
N THR A 348 -20.51 3.63 -3.44
CA THR A 348 -20.43 2.24 -3.93
C THR A 348 -20.08 2.19 -5.42
N LEU A 349 -20.66 3.07 -6.24
CA LEU A 349 -20.31 3.16 -7.67
C LEU A 349 -18.88 3.67 -7.84
N ALA A 350 -18.47 4.70 -7.09
CA ALA A 350 -17.11 5.22 -7.15
C ALA A 350 -16.05 4.15 -6.82
N ASP A 351 -16.24 3.41 -5.72
CA ASP A 351 -15.34 2.33 -5.30
C ASP A 351 -15.25 1.20 -6.32
N ARG A 352 -16.37 0.85 -7.00
CA ARG A 352 -16.39 -0.19 -8.04
C ARG A 352 -15.80 0.27 -9.38
N LEU A 353 -15.98 1.54 -9.71
CA LEU A 353 -15.53 2.12 -10.98
C LEU A 353 -14.04 2.45 -10.96
N ALA A 354 -13.52 2.99 -9.86
CA ALA A 354 -12.18 3.54 -9.77
C ALA A 354 -11.06 2.57 -10.21
N PRO A 355 -11.02 1.29 -9.78
CA PRO A 355 -9.98 0.35 -10.19
C PRO A 355 -10.04 0.00 -11.69
N ARG A 356 -11.18 0.23 -12.36
CA ARG A 356 -11.41 -0.10 -13.77
C ARG A 356 -11.18 1.07 -14.70
N LEU A 357 -11.31 2.28 -14.18
CA LEU A 357 -11.29 3.52 -14.97
C LEU A 357 -9.90 3.93 -15.42
N ALA A 358 -8.87 3.52 -14.70
CA ALA A 358 -7.47 3.86 -14.97
C ALA A 358 -6.55 2.64 -14.79
N GLY A 359 -5.27 2.81 -15.18
CA GLY A 359 -4.22 1.87 -14.79
C GLY A 359 -4.00 1.84 -13.27
N PRO A 360 -3.23 0.84 -12.77
CA PRO A 360 -2.88 0.78 -11.35
C PRO A 360 -2.32 2.10 -10.80
N PRO A 361 -2.71 2.52 -9.60
CA PRO A 361 -3.62 1.86 -8.65
C PRO A 361 -5.11 2.18 -8.87
N GLY A 362 -5.55 2.53 -10.05
CA GLY A 362 -6.91 2.97 -10.39
C GLY A 362 -7.10 4.48 -10.27
N ALA A 363 -8.34 4.97 -10.27
CA ALA A 363 -8.63 6.39 -10.14
C ALA A 363 -8.56 6.85 -8.67
N ARG A 364 -8.20 8.13 -8.47
CA ARG A 364 -8.32 8.80 -7.19
C ARG A 364 -9.77 9.21 -6.93
N ILE A 365 -10.35 8.76 -5.84
CA ILE A 365 -11.72 9.10 -5.40
C ILE A 365 -11.65 10.25 -4.41
N LEU A 366 -12.29 11.35 -4.73
CA LEU A 366 -12.42 12.55 -3.89
C LEU A 366 -13.87 12.67 -3.44
N GLU A 367 -14.16 12.32 -2.19
CA GLU A 367 -15.50 12.27 -1.63
C GLU A 367 -15.74 13.44 -0.69
N SER A 368 -16.80 14.20 -0.94
CA SER A 368 -17.13 15.39 -0.15
C SER A 368 -17.31 15.11 1.34
N ASP A 369 -17.89 13.97 1.72
CA ASP A 369 -18.07 13.60 3.13
C ASP A 369 -16.74 13.30 3.82
N ARG A 370 -15.78 12.62 3.14
CA ARG A 370 -14.45 12.35 3.68
C ARG A 370 -13.62 13.62 3.83
N ILE A 371 -13.66 14.51 2.83
CA ILE A 371 -13.00 15.82 2.90
C ILE A 371 -13.56 16.62 4.07
N ARG A 372 -14.88 16.67 4.23
CA ARG A 372 -15.55 17.35 5.34
C ARG A 372 -15.12 16.79 6.69
N LYS A 373 -15.13 15.47 6.86
CA LYS A 373 -14.69 14.82 8.10
C LYS A 373 -13.22 15.12 8.42
N ALA A 374 -12.34 15.11 7.42
CA ALA A 374 -10.94 15.48 7.58
C ALA A 374 -10.78 16.94 8.03
N MET A 375 -11.55 17.89 7.49
CA MET A 375 -11.54 19.31 7.92
C MET A 375 -11.90 19.49 9.39
N PHE A 376 -12.75 18.61 9.93
CA PHE A 376 -13.17 18.65 11.34
C PHE A 376 -12.33 17.72 12.23
N GLY A 377 -11.32 17.07 11.70
CA GLY A 377 -10.45 16.16 12.45
C GLY A 377 -11.15 14.93 13.03
N VAL A 378 -12.28 14.51 12.45
CA VAL A 378 -13.03 13.34 12.91
C VAL A 378 -12.81 12.13 12.01
N ALA A 379 -12.86 10.93 12.60
CA ALA A 379 -12.71 9.70 11.85
C ALA A 379 -13.88 9.49 10.86
N ALA A 380 -13.62 8.74 9.78
CA ALA A 380 -14.59 8.52 8.71
C ALA A 380 -15.92 7.88 9.18
N ASN A 381 -15.90 7.14 10.29
CA ASN A 381 -17.07 6.51 10.90
C ASN A 381 -17.75 7.33 12.01
N GLN A 382 -17.29 8.55 12.30
CA GLN A 382 -17.88 9.44 13.29
C GLN A 382 -18.82 10.43 12.61
N GLN A 383 -19.91 10.79 13.30
CA GLN A 383 -20.85 11.80 12.84
C GLN A 383 -20.29 13.21 13.06
N LEU A 384 -20.58 14.08 12.10
CA LEU A 384 -20.25 15.49 12.17
C LEU A 384 -21.36 16.29 12.88
N PRO A 385 -20.98 17.39 13.55
CA PRO A 385 -21.97 18.31 14.10
C PRO A 385 -22.71 19.06 12.96
N PRO A 386 -23.94 19.56 13.20
CA PRO A 386 -24.75 20.26 12.19
C PRO A 386 -24.04 21.44 11.53
N GLU A 387 -23.16 22.12 12.24
CA GLU A 387 -22.38 23.27 11.77
C GLU A 387 -21.45 22.90 10.59
N ALA A 388 -21.05 21.64 10.49
CA ALA A 388 -20.23 21.14 9.39
C ALA A 388 -20.94 21.18 8.03
N TYR A 389 -22.28 21.34 8.03
CA TYR A 389 -23.10 21.36 6.81
C TYR A 389 -23.56 22.77 6.41
N ARG A 390 -23.05 23.79 7.06
CA ARG A 390 -23.30 25.19 6.69
C ARG A 390 -22.88 25.45 5.24
N PRO A 391 -23.54 26.41 4.53
CA PRO A 391 -23.23 26.70 3.14
C PRO A 391 -21.77 27.12 2.88
N ASP A 392 -21.18 27.91 3.78
CA ASP A 392 -19.79 28.36 3.72
C ASP A 392 -18.79 27.19 3.84
N ILE A 393 -19.03 26.27 4.79
CA ILE A 393 -18.24 25.05 4.95
C ILE A 393 -18.41 24.14 3.71
N SER A 394 -19.62 24.00 3.21
CA SER A 394 -19.87 23.20 2.01
C SER A 394 -19.15 23.76 0.79
N ALA A 395 -19.13 25.08 0.61
CA ALA A 395 -18.36 25.74 -0.46
C ALA A 395 -16.86 25.43 -0.33
N THR A 396 -16.31 25.48 0.90
CA THR A 396 -14.90 25.13 1.16
C THR A 396 -14.59 23.66 0.83
N VAL A 397 -15.50 22.71 1.18
CA VAL A 397 -15.35 21.29 0.83
C VAL A 397 -15.28 21.09 -0.69
N TYR A 398 -16.19 21.74 -1.44
CA TYR A 398 -16.20 21.65 -2.91
C TYR A 398 -14.94 22.28 -3.53
N ALA A 399 -14.47 23.40 -2.98
CA ALA A 399 -13.21 24.01 -3.42
C ALA A 399 -12.01 23.08 -3.20
N GLN A 400 -11.87 22.52 -2.00
CA GLN A 400 -10.81 21.55 -1.71
C GLN A 400 -10.89 20.31 -2.61
N MET A 401 -12.11 19.80 -2.85
CA MET A 401 -12.31 18.67 -3.76
C MET A 401 -11.84 19.01 -5.19
N ALA A 402 -12.13 20.21 -5.66
CA ALA A 402 -11.72 20.73 -6.95
C ALA A 402 -10.20 20.87 -7.05
N ASP A 403 -9.55 21.47 -6.04
CA ASP A 403 -8.09 21.67 -6.00
C ASP A 403 -7.35 20.31 -5.99
N ARG A 404 -7.83 19.36 -5.19
CA ARG A 404 -7.24 18.01 -5.13
C ARG A 404 -7.42 17.26 -6.45
N ALA A 405 -8.59 17.37 -7.11
CA ALA A 405 -8.83 16.79 -8.43
C ALA A 405 -7.88 17.38 -9.48
N ARG A 406 -7.63 18.70 -9.42
CA ARG A 406 -6.66 19.38 -10.28
C ARG A 406 -5.26 18.80 -10.14
N LEU A 407 -4.76 18.68 -8.91
CA LEU A 407 -3.42 18.10 -8.62
C LEU A 407 -3.27 16.69 -9.22
N VAL A 408 -4.27 15.84 -9.05
CA VAL A 408 -4.27 14.47 -9.60
C VAL A 408 -4.20 14.48 -11.12
N ILE A 409 -5.02 15.32 -11.78
CA ILE A 409 -5.12 15.37 -13.25
C ILE A 409 -3.88 16.02 -13.88
N GLU A 410 -3.37 17.11 -13.31
CA GLU A 410 -2.13 17.75 -13.74
C GLU A 410 -0.93 16.80 -13.68
N GLY A 411 -0.93 15.89 -12.71
CA GLY A 411 0.04 14.80 -12.63
C GLY A 411 -0.20 13.64 -13.61
N GLY A 412 -1.23 13.69 -14.46
CA GLY A 412 -1.56 12.62 -15.42
C GLY A 412 -2.45 11.50 -14.84
N GLY A 413 -2.96 11.66 -13.61
CA GLY A 413 -3.88 10.71 -12.99
C GLY A 413 -5.33 10.92 -13.39
N THR A 414 -6.18 9.93 -13.13
CA THR A 414 -7.64 10.01 -13.30
C THR A 414 -8.29 10.25 -11.95
N ALA A 415 -9.25 11.18 -11.88
CA ALA A 415 -9.98 11.52 -10.67
C ALA A 415 -11.49 11.24 -10.80
N ILE A 416 -12.09 10.75 -9.70
CA ILE A 416 -13.53 10.67 -9.49
C ILE A 416 -13.89 11.63 -8.36
N VAL A 417 -14.73 12.63 -8.63
CA VAL A 417 -15.31 13.50 -7.60
C VAL A 417 -16.71 12.99 -7.24
N ASN A 418 -16.94 12.77 -5.96
CA ASN A 418 -18.18 12.19 -5.44
C ASN A 418 -18.81 13.12 -4.41
N ALA A 419 -19.97 13.71 -4.76
CA ALA A 419 -20.73 14.59 -3.90
C ALA A 419 -22.22 14.58 -4.25
N VAL A 420 -23.05 15.33 -3.53
CA VAL A 420 -24.48 15.46 -3.84
C VAL A 420 -24.68 16.15 -5.19
N PHE A 421 -23.98 17.24 -5.48
CA PHE A 421 -24.07 18.02 -6.72
C PHE A 421 -25.50 18.46 -7.08
N ASP A 422 -26.31 18.81 -6.07
CA ASP A 422 -27.69 19.24 -6.24
C ASP A 422 -27.83 20.66 -6.82
N ARG A 423 -26.74 21.44 -6.93
CA ARG A 423 -26.72 22.78 -7.49
C ARG A 423 -26.11 22.80 -8.89
N PRO A 424 -26.71 23.50 -9.88
CA PRO A 424 -26.15 23.63 -11.22
C PRO A 424 -24.74 24.23 -11.24
N ASP A 425 -24.47 25.18 -10.31
CA ASP A 425 -23.16 25.85 -10.26
C ASP A 425 -22.05 24.90 -9.81
N ASP A 426 -22.30 23.99 -8.88
CA ASP A 426 -21.33 22.99 -8.44
C ASP A 426 -20.99 22.03 -9.59
N ARG A 427 -22.00 21.61 -10.35
CA ARG A 427 -21.82 20.76 -11.56
C ARG A 427 -21.00 21.46 -12.64
N ARG A 428 -21.30 22.74 -12.89
CA ARG A 428 -20.58 23.57 -13.85
C ARG A 428 -19.11 23.76 -13.42
N HIS A 429 -18.90 24.03 -12.14
CA HIS A 429 -17.55 24.26 -11.61
C HIS A 429 -16.63 23.05 -11.86
N VAL A 430 -17.09 21.83 -11.60
CA VAL A 430 -16.31 20.61 -11.84
C VAL A 430 -16.02 20.41 -13.34
N ARG A 431 -16.98 20.69 -14.22
CA ARG A 431 -16.77 20.63 -15.68
C ARG A 431 -15.70 21.62 -16.15
N VAL A 432 -15.73 22.85 -15.64
CA VAL A 432 -14.75 23.90 -15.97
C VAL A 432 -13.32 23.46 -15.63
N ILE A 433 -13.12 22.69 -14.57
CA ILE A 433 -11.79 22.14 -14.23
C ILE A 433 -11.27 21.25 -15.37
N ALA A 434 -12.10 20.33 -15.85
CA ALA A 434 -11.72 19.44 -16.94
C ALA A 434 -11.44 20.20 -18.24
N GLU A 435 -12.27 21.21 -18.55
CA GLU A 435 -12.08 22.08 -19.71
C GLU A 435 -10.75 22.86 -19.62
N GLN A 436 -10.43 23.44 -18.46
CA GLN A 436 -9.16 24.17 -18.21
C GLN A 436 -7.95 23.27 -18.38
N LEU A 437 -8.06 22.00 -17.96
CA LEU A 437 -6.99 21.03 -18.06
C LEU A 437 -6.98 20.25 -19.39
N SER A 438 -7.95 20.54 -20.26
CA SER A 438 -8.11 19.87 -21.57
C SER A 438 -8.20 18.35 -21.46
N VAL A 439 -8.93 17.85 -20.46
CA VAL A 439 -9.16 16.40 -20.25
C VAL A 439 -10.63 16.04 -20.45
N PRO A 440 -10.94 14.79 -20.86
CA PRO A 440 -12.32 14.33 -20.95
C PRO A 440 -13.06 14.46 -19.62
N PHE A 441 -14.29 14.94 -19.67
CA PHE A 441 -15.22 15.04 -18.55
C PHE A 441 -16.44 14.14 -18.76
N SER A 442 -16.85 13.41 -17.70
CA SER A 442 -18.08 12.65 -17.68
C SER A 442 -18.80 12.87 -16.35
N GLY A 443 -20.03 13.41 -16.40
CA GLY A 443 -20.87 13.60 -15.23
C GLY A 443 -22.01 12.60 -15.21
N PHE A 444 -22.20 11.91 -14.08
CA PHE A 444 -23.25 10.93 -13.86
C PHE A 444 -24.13 11.35 -12.67
N TRP A 445 -25.44 11.38 -12.89
CA TRP A 445 -26.44 11.62 -11.86
C TRP A 445 -27.16 10.32 -11.53
N LEU A 446 -26.97 9.81 -10.32
CA LEU A 446 -27.64 8.61 -9.82
C LEU A 446 -29.05 8.97 -9.38
N ASP A 447 -30.04 8.51 -10.15
CA ASP A 447 -31.45 8.79 -9.96
C ASP A 447 -32.16 7.60 -9.32
N ALA A 448 -32.87 7.83 -8.21
CA ALA A 448 -33.70 6.84 -7.55
C ALA A 448 -34.90 7.53 -6.87
N GLY A 449 -36.06 6.88 -6.85
CA GLY A 449 -37.26 7.41 -6.20
C GLY A 449 -37.05 7.58 -4.69
N ALA A 450 -37.83 8.52 -4.11
CA ALA A 450 -37.72 8.88 -2.69
C ALA A 450 -37.83 7.67 -1.75
N ASP A 451 -38.80 6.76 -2.01
CA ASP A 451 -38.99 5.55 -1.19
C ASP A 451 -37.76 4.65 -1.16
N THR A 452 -37.07 4.50 -2.31
CA THR A 452 -35.84 3.72 -2.42
C THR A 452 -34.70 4.36 -1.62
N LEU A 453 -34.55 5.69 -1.73
CA LEU A 453 -33.53 6.45 -0.99
C LEU A 453 -33.75 6.38 0.52
N GLN A 454 -35.01 6.56 0.97
CA GLN A 454 -35.38 6.44 2.38
C GLN A 454 -35.11 5.04 2.93
N SER A 455 -35.52 3.99 2.20
CA SER A 455 -35.27 2.60 2.60
C SER A 455 -33.77 2.30 2.74
N ARG A 456 -32.95 2.77 1.79
CA ARG A 456 -31.50 2.57 1.82
C ARG A 456 -30.83 3.32 2.97
N ILE A 457 -31.29 4.53 3.30
CA ILE A 457 -30.77 5.28 4.46
C ILE A 457 -31.15 4.58 5.77
N ALA A 458 -32.41 4.12 5.89
CA ALA A 458 -32.90 3.44 7.09
C ALA A 458 -32.19 2.09 7.36
N SER A 459 -31.81 1.34 6.30
CA SER A 459 -31.16 0.04 6.40
C SER A 459 -29.62 0.11 6.53
N ARG A 460 -29.02 1.30 6.38
CA ARG A 460 -27.56 1.47 6.37
C ARG A 460 -26.96 1.24 7.77
N PRO A 461 -25.82 0.56 7.87
CA PRO A 461 -25.04 0.49 9.12
C PRO A 461 -24.68 1.90 9.61
N LYS A 462 -24.82 2.12 10.93
CA LYS A 462 -24.46 3.41 11.55
C LYS A 462 -22.99 3.74 11.33
N GLY A 463 -22.69 4.98 10.97
CA GLY A 463 -21.33 5.50 10.84
C GLY A 463 -20.74 5.56 9.42
N GLN A 464 -21.38 4.98 8.40
CA GLN A 464 -20.89 5.06 7.01
C GLN A 464 -21.20 6.40 6.32
N SER A 465 -22.22 7.12 6.73
CA SER A 465 -22.58 8.44 6.20
C SER A 465 -23.44 9.17 7.24
N ASP A 466 -23.32 10.48 7.30
CA ASP A 466 -24.06 11.34 8.23
C ASP A 466 -25.46 11.71 7.70
N ALA A 467 -25.82 11.26 6.49
CA ALA A 467 -27.10 11.54 5.89
C ALA A 467 -28.25 10.88 6.67
N THR A 468 -29.12 11.70 7.24
CA THR A 468 -30.38 11.31 7.90
C THR A 468 -31.57 11.44 6.95
N LEU A 469 -32.74 10.94 7.35
CA LEU A 469 -33.95 11.13 6.58
C LEU A 469 -34.28 12.62 6.44
N ASP A 470 -34.09 13.44 7.48
CA ASP A 470 -34.32 14.89 7.43
C ASP A 470 -33.42 15.57 6.39
N VAL A 471 -32.15 15.12 6.28
CA VAL A 471 -31.23 15.61 5.24
C VAL A 471 -31.72 15.23 3.85
N LEU A 472 -32.24 14.02 3.68
CA LEU A 472 -32.81 13.60 2.40
C LEU A 472 -34.06 14.42 2.04
N GLU A 473 -34.94 14.67 2.99
CA GLU A 473 -36.13 15.50 2.76
C GLU A 473 -35.76 16.91 2.30
N MET A 474 -34.79 17.54 2.96
CA MET A 474 -34.23 18.83 2.53
C MET A 474 -33.64 18.78 1.11
N GLN A 475 -32.98 17.68 0.74
CA GLN A 475 -32.41 17.50 -0.60
C GLN A 475 -33.52 17.29 -1.66
N LEU A 476 -34.58 16.51 -1.36
CA LEU A 476 -35.70 16.27 -2.24
C LEU A 476 -36.49 17.54 -2.53
N ALA A 477 -36.54 18.48 -1.57
CA ALA A 477 -37.25 19.76 -1.72
C ALA A 477 -36.47 20.78 -2.61
N ARG A 478 -35.21 20.51 -2.95
CA ARG A 478 -34.41 21.44 -3.77
C ARG A 478 -34.71 21.27 -5.25
N ASP A 479 -34.75 22.40 -5.95
CA ASP A 479 -34.78 22.41 -7.41
C ASP A 479 -33.36 22.11 -7.92
N LEU A 480 -33.19 21.00 -8.64
CA LEU A 480 -31.92 20.58 -9.24
C LEU A 480 -31.55 21.44 -10.45
N GLY A 481 -32.45 22.23 -11.00
CA GLY A 481 -32.27 22.97 -12.23
C GLY A 481 -31.99 22.06 -13.44
N PRO A 482 -31.46 22.60 -14.55
CA PRO A 482 -31.08 21.79 -15.71
C PRO A 482 -30.05 20.74 -15.36
N MET A 483 -30.34 19.48 -15.74
CA MET A 483 -29.43 18.34 -15.52
C MET A 483 -28.80 17.95 -16.86
N ASP A 484 -27.58 18.38 -17.06
CA ASP A 484 -26.76 18.12 -18.24
C ASP A 484 -25.81 16.93 -18.10
N TRP A 485 -25.87 16.23 -16.95
CA TRP A 485 -25.17 14.98 -16.69
C TRP A 485 -26.01 13.77 -17.12
N HIS A 486 -25.34 12.65 -17.42
CA HIS A 486 -26.03 11.40 -17.73
C HIS A 486 -26.82 10.91 -16.52
N ARG A 487 -28.14 10.77 -16.67
CA ARG A 487 -28.99 10.17 -15.61
C ARG A 487 -28.86 8.66 -15.66
N ILE A 488 -28.55 8.06 -14.53
CA ILE A 488 -28.39 6.61 -14.36
C ILE A 488 -29.44 6.12 -13.38
N ASP A 489 -30.22 5.12 -13.77
CA ASP A 489 -31.18 4.47 -12.86
C ASP A 489 -30.42 3.73 -11.75
N ALA A 490 -30.44 4.32 -10.56
CA ALA A 490 -29.76 3.77 -9.39
C ALA A 490 -30.66 2.78 -8.61
N THR A 491 -31.85 2.42 -9.11
CA THR A 491 -32.68 1.37 -8.51
C THR A 491 -32.22 -0.04 -8.91
N ALA A 492 -31.51 -0.14 -10.04
CA ALA A 492 -30.92 -1.38 -10.55
C ALA A 492 -29.82 -1.95 -9.64
N ALA A 493 -29.43 -3.20 -9.88
CA ALA A 493 -28.29 -3.80 -9.21
C ALA A 493 -26.99 -3.01 -9.52
N ILE A 494 -26.06 -2.98 -8.57
CA ILE A 494 -24.83 -2.19 -8.72
C ILE A 494 -24.00 -2.58 -9.96
N ASP A 495 -24.01 -3.84 -10.34
CA ASP A 495 -23.28 -4.33 -11.50
C ASP A 495 -23.91 -3.82 -12.82
N ASP A 496 -25.25 -3.67 -12.87
CA ASP A 496 -25.96 -3.09 -14.02
C ASP A 496 -25.70 -1.59 -14.10
N VAL A 497 -25.71 -0.88 -12.97
CA VAL A 497 -25.35 0.54 -12.87
C VAL A 497 -23.94 0.77 -13.36
N LEU A 498 -22.99 -0.06 -12.92
CA LEU A 498 -21.59 0.00 -13.33
C LEU A 498 -21.44 -0.22 -14.85
N ALA A 499 -22.06 -1.26 -15.40
CA ALA A 499 -22.01 -1.56 -16.83
C ALA A 499 -22.59 -0.42 -17.69
N ALA A 500 -23.69 0.21 -17.22
CA ALA A 500 -24.27 1.38 -17.89
C ALA A 500 -23.29 2.56 -17.92
N VAL A 501 -22.60 2.83 -16.80
CA VAL A 501 -21.60 3.90 -16.69
C VAL A 501 -20.40 3.61 -17.58
N GLU A 502 -19.85 2.40 -17.56
CA GLU A 502 -18.72 1.97 -18.41
C GLU A 502 -19.06 2.14 -19.89
N THR A 503 -20.25 1.72 -20.32
CA THR A 503 -20.73 1.91 -21.70
C THR A 503 -20.75 3.37 -22.14
N LEU A 504 -21.07 4.29 -21.24
CA LEU A 504 -21.11 5.73 -21.53
C LEU A 504 -19.70 6.35 -21.56
N LEU A 505 -18.78 5.81 -20.74
CA LEU A 505 -17.38 6.25 -20.68
C LEU A 505 -16.56 5.84 -21.93
N ASP A 506 -16.93 4.73 -22.56
CA ASP A 506 -16.27 4.20 -23.77
C ASP A 506 -16.74 4.90 -25.07
N ARG A 507 -17.81 5.69 -25.02
CA ARG A 507 -18.25 6.46 -26.18
C ARG A 507 -17.28 7.60 -26.43
N PRO A 508 -16.75 7.75 -27.65
CA PRO A 508 -16.00 8.94 -28.01
C PRO A 508 -16.91 10.16 -27.86
N GLY A 509 -16.47 11.14 -27.05
CA GLY A 509 -17.17 12.40 -26.85
C GLY A 509 -17.19 13.30 -28.04
#